data_162aefb65be7296cf2e45566990115b1
#
_entry.id   162aefb65be7296cf2e45566990115b1
#
_cell.length_a   1.000
_cell.length_b   1.000
_cell.length_c   1.000
_cell.angle_alpha   90.00
_cell.angle_beta   90.00
_cell.angle_gamma   90.00
#
_symmetry.space_group_name_H-M   'P 1'
#
loop_
_entity.id
_entity.type
_entity.pdbx_description
1 polymer ?
#
loop_
_entity_poly.entity_id
_entity_poly.type
_entity_poly.pdbx_seq_one_letter_code
_entity_poly.pdbx_strand_id
1 'polypeptide(L)'
;GPLQLNLPIEEVKARVEDIMEMMQIAKLRDRAPHTLSGGEKKKVCIATVLVNNPDVLLLDEPSAGLDPRTQLWLIELLSELSHAGKTIITATHDLEIMEMISKRSIVMGEDHRIKLDDTPKRVLSNYELLMESNLVHEHMHIHGKLVHEHLHDHDAGHTHVHLKS
;
A
#
# COMPACT_ATOMS: atom_id res chain seq x y z
N GLY A 1 19.83 -10.65 4.82
CA GLY A 1 20.21 -9.84 3.66
C GLY A 1 21.09 -10.61 2.67
N PRO A 2 21.56 -9.99 1.57
CA PRO A 2 22.31 -10.68 0.49
C PRO A 2 23.56 -11.42 0.96
N LEU A 3 24.19 -10.96 2.03
CA LEU A 3 25.35 -11.64 2.66
C LEU A 3 25.00 -13.04 3.19
N GLN A 4 23.74 -13.31 3.50
CA GLN A 4 23.27 -14.62 3.98
C GLN A 4 23.07 -15.62 2.80
N LEU A 5 23.07 -15.14 1.56
CA LEU A 5 22.93 -15.97 0.37
C LEU A 5 24.26 -16.54 -0.14
N ASN A 6 25.36 -16.36 0.61
CA ASN A 6 26.72 -16.78 0.23
C ASN A 6 27.17 -16.25 -1.14
N LEU A 7 26.69 -15.08 -1.54
CA LEU A 7 27.09 -14.42 -2.78
C LEU A 7 28.48 -13.77 -2.63
N PRO A 8 29.29 -13.69 -3.70
CA PRO A 8 30.51 -12.90 -3.70
C PRO A 8 30.24 -11.44 -3.30
N ILE A 9 31.13 -10.85 -2.53
CA ILE A 9 30.93 -9.49 -1.98
C ILE A 9 30.75 -8.44 -3.09
N GLU A 10 31.42 -8.61 -4.21
CA GLU A 10 31.27 -7.69 -5.37
C GLU A 10 29.89 -7.78 -6.01
N GLU A 11 29.29 -8.98 -6.07
CA GLU A 11 27.92 -9.17 -6.53
C GLU A 11 26.91 -8.54 -5.56
N VAL A 12 27.13 -8.69 -4.25
CA VAL A 12 26.30 -8.04 -3.23
C VAL A 12 26.34 -6.52 -3.39
N LYS A 13 27.55 -5.94 -3.56
CA LYS A 13 27.69 -4.50 -3.78
C LYS A 13 26.95 -4.04 -5.03
N ALA A 14 27.13 -4.73 -6.16
CA ALA A 14 26.45 -4.38 -7.40
C ALA A 14 24.92 -4.39 -7.24
N ARG A 15 24.36 -5.44 -6.63
CA ARG A 15 22.91 -5.51 -6.36
C ARG A 15 22.39 -4.39 -5.47
N VAL A 16 23.18 -4.02 -4.45
CA VAL A 16 22.82 -2.90 -3.56
C VAL A 16 22.81 -1.58 -4.35
N GLU A 17 23.82 -1.34 -5.18
CA GLU A 17 23.88 -0.14 -6.02
C GLU A 17 22.67 -0.06 -6.97
N ASP A 18 22.41 -1.15 -7.70
CA ASP A 18 21.28 -1.23 -8.64
C ASP A 18 19.93 -0.94 -7.95
N ILE A 19 19.70 -1.53 -6.78
CA ILE A 19 18.49 -1.28 -6.01
C ILE A 19 18.44 0.15 -5.47
N MET A 20 19.55 0.71 -4.98
CA MET A 20 19.58 2.08 -4.50
C MET A 20 19.28 3.08 -5.62
N GLU A 21 19.73 2.83 -6.82
CA GLU A 21 19.47 3.66 -7.99
C GLU A 21 18.00 3.52 -8.44
N MET A 22 17.51 2.28 -8.61
CA MET A 22 16.12 1.98 -8.98
C MET A 22 15.12 2.63 -8.00
N MET A 23 15.39 2.57 -6.70
CA MET A 23 14.55 3.14 -5.65
C MET A 23 14.75 4.66 -5.45
N GLN A 24 15.69 5.27 -6.18
CA GLN A 24 16.06 6.68 -6.05
C GLN A 24 16.47 7.08 -4.62
N ILE A 25 17.20 6.19 -3.93
CA ILE A 25 17.64 6.38 -2.54
C ILE A 25 19.17 6.49 -2.39
N ALA A 26 19.93 6.56 -3.49
CA ALA A 26 21.39 6.68 -3.44
C ALA A 26 21.88 7.84 -2.54
N LYS A 27 21.13 8.97 -2.55
CA LYS A 27 21.39 10.13 -1.69
C LYS A 27 21.22 9.88 -0.18
N LEU A 28 20.61 8.76 0.19
CA LEU A 28 20.34 8.40 1.59
C LEU A 28 21.42 7.51 2.19
N ARG A 29 22.42 7.06 1.41
CA ARG A 29 23.45 6.09 1.77
C ARG A 29 24.09 6.35 3.13
N ASP A 30 24.51 7.59 3.37
CA ASP A 30 25.26 7.99 4.55
C ASP A 30 24.38 8.66 5.61
N ARG A 31 23.05 8.63 5.41
CA ARG A 31 22.12 9.23 6.37
C ARG A 31 21.73 8.23 7.45
N ALA A 32 21.72 8.71 8.69
CA ALA A 32 21.24 7.89 9.80
C ALA A 32 19.74 7.60 9.69
N PRO A 33 19.26 6.35 9.93
CA PRO A 33 17.86 5.96 9.73
C PRO A 33 16.83 6.84 10.46
N HIS A 34 17.18 7.39 11.63
CA HIS A 34 16.29 8.25 12.40
C HIS A 34 16.08 9.64 11.77
N THR A 35 16.94 10.04 10.81
CA THR A 35 16.83 11.33 10.10
C THR A 35 16.01 11.25 8.83
N LEU A 36 15.56 10.06 8.45
CA LEU A 36 14.77 9.82 7.25
C LEU A 36 13.30 10.17 7.48
N SER A 37 12.65 10.76 6.45
CA SER A 37 11.20 10.94 6.42
C SER A 37 10.47 9.59 6.40
N GLY A 38 9.14 9.58 6.62
CA GLY A 38 8.32 8.37 6.55
C GLY A 38 8.43 7.67 5.20
N GLY A 39 8.30 8.42 4.10
CA GLY A 39 8.44 7.89 2.75
C GLY A 39 9.85 7.38 2.43
N GLU A 40 10.91 8.10 2.88
CA GLU A 40 12.29 7.63 2.73
C GLU A 40 12.54 6.33 3.50
N LYS A 41 12.01 6.20 4.73
CA LYS A 41 12.07 4.95 5.51
C LYS A 41 11.38 3.81 4.79
N LYS A 42 10.16 4.04 4.25
CA LYS A 42 9.42 3.01 3.50
C LYS A 42 10.21 2.55 2.28
N LYS A 43 10.78 3.48 1.49
CA LYS A 43 11.64 3.16 0.35
C LYS A 43 12.83 2.29 0.76
N VAL A 44 13.54 2.66 1.83
CA VAL A 44 14.68 1.89 2.34
C VAL A 44 14.23 0.50 2.81
N CYS A 45 13.11 0.39 3.52
CA CYS A 45 12.57 -0.90 3.95
C CYS A 45 12.28 -1.83 2.75
N ILE A 46 11.60 -1.33 1.72
CA ILE A 46 11.31 -2.12 0.51
C ILE A 46 12.62 -2.50 -0.20
N ALA A 47 13.58 -1.57 -0.34
CA ALA A 47 14.88 -1.83 -0.93
C ALA A 47 15.63 -2.97 -0.24
N THR A 48 15.57 -3.06 1.11
CA THR A 48 16.24 -4.15 1.88
C THR A 48 15.68 -5.54 1.57
N VAL A 49 14.42 -5.61 1.13
CA VAL A 49 13.78 -6.86 0.70
C VAL A 49 14.14 -7.16 -0.76
N LEU A 50 14.03 -6.15 -1.64
CA LEU A 50 14.24 -6.31 -3.09
C LEU A 50 15.68 -6.68 -3.45
N VAL A 51 16.66 -6.27 -2.66
CA VAL A 51 18.07 -6.63 -2.85
C VAL A 51 18.31 -8.15 -2.87
N ASN A 52 17.42 -8.93 -2.24
CA ASN A 52 17.45 -10.41 -2.27
C ASN A 52 16.77 -10.99 -3.51
N ASN A 53 16.22 -10.16 -4.38
CA ASN A 53 15.49 -10.54 -5.59
C ASN A 53 14.42 -11.63 -5.34
N PRO A 54 13.49 -11.44 -4.38
CA PRO A 54 12.49 -12.44 -4.05
C PRO A 54 11.50 -12.66 -5.22
N ASP A 55 10.96 -13.87 -5.35
CA ASP A 55 9.89 -14.16 -6.31
C ASP A 55 8.51 -13.79 -5.77
N VAL A 56 8.37 -13.75 -4.44
CA VAL A 56 7.11 -13.41 -3.75
C VAL A 56 7.38 -12.29 -2.75
N LEU A 57 6.59 -11.22 -2.82
CA LEU A 57 6.58 -10.12 -1.86
C LEU A 57 5.28 -10.16 -1.06
N LEU A 58 5.40 -10.09 0.27
CA LEU A 58 4.29 -9.92 1.19
C LEU A 58 4.36 -8.50 1.79
N LEU A 59 3.33 -7.72 1.61
CA LEU A 59 3.25 -6.33 2.03
C LEU A 59 2.03 -6.15 2.95
N ASP A 60 2.26 -5.56 4.10
CA ASP A 60 1.23 -5.21 5.06
C ASP A 60 1.12 -3.70 5.14
N GLU A 61 -0.06 -3.17 4.83
CA GLU A 61 -0.36 -1.73 4.77
C GLU A 61 0.75 -0.90 4.12
N PRO A 62 1.14 -1.20 2.85
CA PRO A 62 2.31 -0.58 2.27
C PRO A 62 2.15 0.91 1.98
N SER A 63 0.92 1.39 1.78
CA SER A 63 0.58 2.80 1.51
C SER A 63 0.34 3.63 2.77
N ALA A 64 0.12 3.00 3.93
CA ALA A 64 -0.24 3.69 5.15
C ALA A 64 0.79 4.76 5.57
N GLY A 65 0.29 5.97 5.84
CA GLY A 65 1.10 7.12 6.28
C GLY A 65 2.03 7.70 5.21
N LEU A 66 1.84 7.36 3.94
CA LEU A 66 2.57 7.96 2.82
C LEU A 66 1.84 9.21 2.30
N ASP A 67 2.64 10.20 1.89
CA ASP A 67 2.12 11.31 1.09
C ASP A 67 1.71 10.84 -0.32
N PRO A 68 0.81 11.57 -1.02
CA PRO A 68 0.28 11.16 -2.33
C PRO A 68 1.36 10.86 -3.37
N ARG A 69 2.47 11.62 -3.36
CA ARG A 69 3.56 11.41 -4.30
C ARG A 69 4.29 10.08 -4.04
N THR A 70 4.49 9.75 -2.78
CA THR A 70 5.13 8.49 -2.38
C THR A 70 4.19 7.30 -2.61
N GLN A 71 2.87 7.48 -2.47
CA GLN A 71 1.87 6.47 -2.83
C GLN A 71 1.91 6.16 -4.34
N LEU A 72 1.90 7.17 -5.20
CA LEU A 72 2.02 6.98 -6.66
C LEU A 72 3.31 6.23 -7.03
N TRP A 73 4.44 6.62 -6.45
CA TRP A 73 5.70 5.93 -6.64
C TRP A 73 5.59 4.45 -6.23
N LEU A 74 4.92 4.14 -5.10
CA LEU A 74 4.74 2.75 -4.64
C LEU A 74 3.90 1.95 -5.62
N ILE A 75 2.80 2.52 -6.12
CA ILE A 75 1.92 1.89 -7.12
C ILE A 75 2.71 1.54 -8.39
N GLU A 76 3.48 2.50 -8.91
CA GLU A 76 4.34 2.30 -10.08
C GLU A 76 5.35 1.17 -9.85
N LEU A 77 6.06 1.17 -8.71
CA LEU A 77 7.01 0.13 -8.34
C LEU A 77 6.35 -1.25 -8.30
N LEU A 78 5.19 -1.39 -7.63
CA LEU A 78 4.49 -2.68 -7.53
C LEU A 78 4.01 -3.16 -8.90
N SER A 79 3.57 -2.26 -9.76
CA SER A 79 3.19 -2.56 -11.13
C SER A 79 4.39 -3.08 -11.94
N GLU A 80 5.53 -2.40 -11.88
CA GLU A 80 6.76 -2.83 -12.55
C GLU A 80 7.24 -4.21 -12.08
N LEU A 81 7.25 -4.44 -10.78
CA LEU A 81 7.61 -5.74 -10.20
C LEU A 81 6.66 -6.86 -10.65
N SER A 82 5.35 -6.57 -10.72
CA SER A 82 4.35 -7.52 -11.22
C SER A 82 4.58 -7.82 -12.71
N HIS A 83 4.90 -6.82 -13.54
CA HIS A 83 5.23 -7.02 -14.94
C HIS A 83 6.55 -7.78 -15.13
N ALA A 84 7.49 -7.64 -14.21
CA ALA A 84 8.74 -8.42 -14.18
C ALA A 84 8.51 -9.87 -13.70
N GLY A 85 7.25 -10.30 -13.48
CA GLY A 85 6.90 -11.68 -13.10
C GLY A 85 6.94 -11.98 -11.61
N LYS A 86 7.11 -10.95 -10.76
CA LYS A 86 7.04 -11.15 -9.31
C LYS A 86 5.60 -11.35 -8.84
N THR A 87 5.42 -12.20 -7.84
CA THR A 87 4.14 -12.36 -7.15
C THR A 87 4.08 -11.39 -5.98
N ILE A 88 3.03 -10.55 -5.94
CA ILE A 88 2.84 -9.56 -4.88
C ILE A 88 1.53 -9.87 -4.16
N ILE A 89 1.61 -9.99 -2.86
CA ILE A 89 0.44 -10.16 -1.97
C ILE A 89 0.44 -8.97 -1.01
N THR A 90 -0.63 -8.19 -1.04
CA THR A 90 -0.78 -6.99 -0.21
C THR A 90 -2.00 -7.15 0.69
N ALA A 91 -1.82 -6.96 1.99
CA ALA A 91 -2.91 -6.75 2.92
C ALA A 91 -3.12 -5.24 3.07
N THR A 92 -4.35 -4.77 2.88
CA THR A 92 -4.70 -3.35 3.03
C THR A 92 -6.20 -3.20 3.25
N HIS A 93 -6.60 -2.13 3.92
CA HIS A 93 -7.98 -1.66 4.00
C HIS A 93 -8.25 -0.49 3.05
N ASP A 94 -7.22 0.04 2.37
CA ASP A 94 -7.31 1.10 1.38
C ASP A 94 -7.87 0.53 0.06
N LEU A 95 -9.15 0.78 -0.19
CA LEU A 95 -9.86 0.28 -1.36
C LEU A 95 -9.39 0.91 -2.67
N GLU A 96 -8.93 2.17 -2.64
CA GLU A 96 -8.39 2.85 -3.83
C GLU A 96 -7.06 2.20 -4.24
N ILE A 97 -6.16 2.01 -3.28
CA ILE A 97 -4.88 1.33 -3.53
C ILE A 97 -5.13 -0.11 -4.00
N MET A 98 -6.05 -0.83 -3.36
CA MET A 98 -6.42 -2.19 -3.77
C MET A 98 -6.85 -2.22 -5.25
N GLU A 99 -7.71 -1.30 -5.69
CA GLU A 99 -8.16 -1.22 -7.08
C GLU A 99 -7.00 -0.94 -8.06
N MET A 100 -6.07 -0.06 -7.67
CA MET A 100 -4.97 0.35 -8.54
C MET A 100 -3.88 -0.72 -8.72
N ILE A 101 -3.60 -1.52 -7.69
CA ILE A 101 -2.46 -2.44 -7.71
C ILE A 101 -2.83 -3.90 -7.91
N SER A 102 -4.07 -4.32 -7.67
CA SER A 102 -4.42 -5.72 -7.67
C SER A 102 -5.18 -6.17 -8.92
N LYS A 103 -5.01 -7.42 -9.31
CA LYS A 103 -5.78 -8.11 -10.35
C LYS A 103 -6.81 -9.07 -9.75
N ARG A 104 -6.59 -9.46 -8.51
CA ARG A 104 -7.44 -10.36 -7.71
C ARG A 104 -7.44 -9.87 -6.28
N SER A 105 -8.59 -9.81 -5.65
CA SER A 105 -8.76 -9.34 -4.29
C SER A 105 -9.54 -10.35 -3.47
N ILE A 106 -9.12 -10.53 -2.23
CA ILE A 106 -9.73 -11.42 -1.26
C ILE A 106 -10.24 -10.58 -0.11
N VAL A 107 -11.54 -10.63 0.16
CA VAL A 107 -12.14 -9.97 1.33
C VAL A 107 -12.21 -10.97 2.47
N MET A 108 -11.65 -10.57 3.61
CA MET A 108 -11.74 -11.33 4.85
C MET A 108 -12.70 -10.63 5.80
N GLY A 109 -13.66 -11.39 6.36
CA GLY A 109 -14.58 -10.89 7.38
C GLY A 109 -13.96 -10.88 8.78
N GLU A 110 -14.66 -10.24 9.72
CA GLU A 110 -14.26 -10.19 11.15
C GLU A 110 -14.18 -11.59 11.79
N ASP A 111 -14.88 -12.57 11.25
CA ASP A 111 -14.79 -13.99 11.62
C ASP A 111 -13.53 -14.71 11.09
N HIS A 112 -12.60 -13.95 10.50
CA HIS A 112 -11.36 -14.42 9.89
C HIS A 112 -11.56 -15.44 8.76
N ARG A 113 -12.70 -15.37 8.07
CA ARG A 113 -13.01 -16.23 6.92
C ARG A 113 -13.02 -15.42 5.64
N ILE A 114 -12.66 -16.08 4.53
CA ILE A 114 -12.80 -15.49 3.20
C ILE A 114 -14.28 -15.35 2.88
N LYS A 115 -14.71 -14.13 2.61
CA LYS A 115 -16.08 -13.77 2.22
C LYS A 115 -16.24 -13.66 0.71
N LEU A 116 -15.20 -13.18 0.03
CA LEU A 116 -15.17 -13.03 -1.41
C LEU A 116 -13.74 -13.19 -1.92
N ASP A 117 -13.61 -13.76 -3.10
CA ASP A 117 -12.37 -13.90 -3.85
C ASP A 117 -12.70 -13.63 -5.32
N ASP A 118 -12.43 -12.41 -5.78
CA ASP A 118 -12.80 -11.95 -7.12
C ASP A 118 -11.89 -10.78 -7.58
N THR A 119 -12.24 -10.17 -8.69
CA THR A 119 -11.58 -8.95 -9.18
C THR A 119 -11.88 -7.75 -8.29
N PRO A 120 -10.96 -6.75 -8.19
CA PRO A 120 -11.20 -5.51 -7.43
C PRO A 120 -12.53 -4.86 -7.75
N LYS A 121 -12.87 -4.77 -9.04
CA LYS A 121 -14.12 -4.16 -9.50
C LYS A 121 -15.36 -4.84 -8.92
N ARG A 122 -15.35 -6.17 -8.82
CA ARG A 122 -16.47 -6.92 -8.22
C ARG A 122 -16.54 -6.75 -6.72
N VAL A 123 -15.37 -6.69 -6.06
CA VAL A 123 -15.30 -6.38 -4.63
C VAL A 123 -15.91 -5.02 -4.36
N LEU A 124 -15.48 -3.98 -5.07
CA LEU A 124 -15.98 -2.60 -4.91
C LEU A 124 -17.48 -2.44 -5.24
N SER A 125 -18.01 -3.27 -6.13
CA SER A 125 -19.44 -3.25 -6.46
C SER A 125 -20.34 -3.94 -5.43
N ASN A 126 -19.76 -4.68 -4.49
CA ASN A 126 -20.49 -5.39 -3.45
C ASN A 126 -20.49 -4.60 -2.13
N TYR A 127 -21.28 -3.52 -2.13
CA TYR A 127 -21.35 -2.60 -1.01
C TYR A 127 -21.77 -3.27 0.32
N GLU A 128 -22.74 -4.17 0.27
CA GLU A 128 -23.22 -4.92 1.44
C GLU A 128 -22.07 -5.71 2.10
N LEU A 129 -21.26 -6.38 1.30
CA LEU A 129 -20.09 -7.10 1.78
C LEU A 129 -19.04 -6.18 2.40
N LEU A 130 -18.79 -5.01 1.79
CA LEU A 130 -17.82 -4.04 2.31
C LEU A 130 -18.27 -3.50 3.68
N MET A 131 -19.56 -3.26 3.87
CA MET A 131 -20.16 -2.88 5.16
C MET A 131 -20.02 -4.00 6.19
N GLU A 132 -20.41 -5.24 5.84
CA GLU A 132 -20.30 -6.40 6.73
C GLU A 132 -18.86 -6.71 7.14
N SER A 133 -17.90 -6.37 6.28
CA SER A 133 -16.47 -6.57 6.53
C SER A 133 -15.80 -5.35 7.17
N ASN A 134 -16.57 -4.34 7.53
CA ASN A 134 -16.10 -3.09 8.16
C ASN A 134 -15.04 -2.33 7.33
N LEU A 135 -15.10 -2.47 6.00
CA LEU A 135 -14.21 -1.76 5.06
C LEU A 135 -14.78 -0.40 4.63
N VAL A 136 -16.09 -0.23 4.72
CA VAL A 136 -16.80 1.03 4.57
C VAL A 136 -17.85 1.16 5.68
N HIS A 137 -18.24 2.39 6.03
CA HIS A 137 -19.27 2.62 7.02
C HIS A 137 -20.16 3.81 6.64
N GLU A 138 -21.41 3.75 7.06
CA GLU A 138 -22.33 4.87 6.93
C GLU A 138 -22.19 5.79 8.13
N HIS A 139 -21.99 7.08 7.86
CA HIS A 139 -22.05 8.12 8.88
C HIS A 139 -23.33 8.95 8.70
N MET A 140 -24.17 8.93 9.72
CA MET A 140 -25.34 9.79 9.79
C MET A 140 -24.95 11.10 10.48
N HIS A 141 -25.00 12.20 9.77
CA HIS A 141 -24.75 13.54 10.32
C HIS A 141 -26.06 14.29 10.54
N ILE A 142 -26.23 14.83 11.75
CA ILE A 142 -27.38 15.67 12.09
C ILE A 142 -26.91 17.13 12.10
N HIS A 143 -27.33 17.89 11.09
CA HIS A 143 -27.15 19.34 11.05
C HIS A 143 -28.48 20.06 11.29
N GLY A 144 -28.72 20.43 12.54
CA GLY A 144 -29.99 21.09 12.93
C GLY A 144 -31.20 20.17 12.70
N LYS A 145 -32.10 20.54 11.76
CA LYS A 145 -33.30 19.76 11.41
C LYS A 145 -33.12 18.85 10.16
N LEU A 146 -31.96 18.92 9.53
CA LEU A 146 -31.67 18.10 8.33
C LEU A 146 -30.78 16.91 8.73
N VAL A 147 -31.31 15.72 8.47
CA VAL A 147 -30.56 14.47 8.58
C VAL A 147 -30.18 14.05 7.16
N HIS A 148 -28.90 13.82 6.92
CA HIS A 148 -28.44 13.26 5.65
C HIS A 148 -27.32 12.25 5.87
N GLU A 149 -27.25 11.26 5.02
CA GLU A 149 -26.29 10.16 5.06
C GLU A 149 -25.19 10.43 4.04
N HIS A 150 -23.95 10.17 4.42
CA HIS A 150 -22.80 10.19 3.53
C HIS A 150 -21.99 8.90 3.68
N LEU A 151 -21.55 8.39 2.54
CA LEU A 151 -20.66 7.25 2.45
C LEU A 151 -19.21 7.74 2.57
N HIS A 152 -18.44 7.12 3.45
CA HIS A 152 -17.03 7.44 3.61
C HIS A 152 -16.21 6.15 3.60
N ASP A 153 -15.11 6.18 2.87
CA ASP A 153 -14.04 5.21 2.96
C ASP A 153 -13.18 5.52 4.21
N HIS A 154 -12.61 4.51 4.83
CA HIS A 154 -11.83 4.66 6.07
C HIS A 154 -10.61 5.57 5.95
N ASP A 155 -10.14 5.88 4.72
CA ASP A 155 -8.91 6.64 4.47
C ASP A 155 -9.12 8.09 3.98
N ALA A 156 -10.37 8.52 3.74
CA ALA A 156 -10.63 9.91 3.34
C ALA A 156 -10.42 10.85 4.54
N GLY A 157 -9.26 11.48 4.61
CA GLY A 157 -8.97 12.52 5.61
C GLY A 157 -10.06 13.60 5.62
N HIS A 158 -10.70 13.79 6.77
CA HIS A 158 -11.82 14.70 6.96
C HIS A 158 -11.45 16.16 6.66
N THR A 159 -11.65 16.60 5.44
CA THR A 159 -11.59 18.03 5.10
C THR A 159 -13.02 18.53 4.92
N HIS A 160 -13.63 18.99 6.01
CA HIS A 160 -14.91 19.68 5.93
C HIS A 160 -14.68 21.13 5.49
N VAL A 161 -15.00 21.44 4.25
CA VAL A 161 -15.11 22.83 3.80
C VAL A 161 -16.51 23.34 4.17
N HIS A 162 -16.60 24.11 5.24
CA HIS A 162 -17.82 24.84 5.57
C HIS A 162 -17.95 26.05 4.63
N LEU A 163 -18.79 25.96 3.63
CA LEU A 163 -19.29 27.14 2.93
C LEU A 163 -20.28 27.83 3.84
N LYS A 164 -19.88 29.01 4.36
CA LYS A 164 -20.81 29.94 5.05
C LYS A 164 -21.72 30.55 3.99
N SER A 165 -23.02 30.34 4.13
CA SER A 165 -24.08 31.15 3.54
C SER A 165 -24.31 32.37 4.36
#